data_59531c1dab6b44a20bdb01d55771ec36
#
_entry.id   59531c1dab6b44a20bdb01d55771ec36
#
_cell.length_a   1.000
_cell.length_b   1.000
_cell.length_c   1.000
_cell.angle_alpha   90.00
_cell.angle_beta   90.00
_cell.angle_gamma   90.00
#
_symmetry.space_group_name_H-M   'P 1'
#
loop_
_entity.id
_entity.type
_entity.pdbx_description
1 polymer ?
#
loop_
_entity_poly.entity_id
_entity_poly.type
_entity_poly.pdbx_seq_one_letter_code
_entity_poly.pdbx_strand_id
1 'polypeptide(L)'
;MKKNKGDSRRQFLKNTSLSVLSVAAFPTILQSTTSPVSLSMQKSMSLCDQSTEDAYGQGPFYTANAPFIQNNQLADINEVGTRIIISGQVYNIECSEVIPNTEIDIWHANDSGGYDNTGYNLRGKITTNSQGFYVFES
;
A
#
# COMPACT_ATOMS: atom_id res chain seq x y z
N MET A 1 -11.42 -27.72 32.15
CA MET A 1 -10.84 -26.85 31.09
C MET A 1 -11.96 -26.06 30.43
N LYS A 2 -12.10 -24.76 30.69
CA LYS A 2 -13.11 -23.89 30.10
C LYS A 2 -12.54 -23.25 28.84
N LYS A 3 -13.18 -23.52 27.72
CA LYS A 3 -12.86 -22.96 26.41
C LYS A 3 -13.40 -21.51 26.34
N ASN A 4 -12.53 -20.50 26.28
CA ASN A 4 -12.90 -19.14 26.00
C ASN A 4 -13.29 -19.01 24.52
N LYS A 5 -14.55 -18.66 24.30
CA LYS A 5 -15.14 -18.40 22.99
C LYS A 5 -14.84 -16.94 22.65
N GLY A 6 -13.97 -16.73 21.69
CA GLY A 6 -13.64 -15.39 21.20
C GLY A 6 -14.85 -14.75 20.53
N ASP A 7 -15.23 -13.58 21.02
CA ASP A 7 -16.28 -12.76 20.45
C ASP A 7 -15.87 -12.24 19.06
N SER A 8 -16.68 -12.60 18.07
CA SER A 8 -16.47 -12.20 16.68
C SER A 8 -16.79 -10.71 16.49
N ARG A 9 -15.97 -10.03 15.70
CA ARG A 9 -16.14 -8.61 15.29
C ARG A 9 -17.53 -8.29 14.71
N ARG A 10 -18.34 -9.30 14.40
CA ARG A 10 -19.73 -9.16 13.92
C ARG A 10 -20.73 -8.83 15.03
N GLN A 11 -20.38 -9.01 16.30
CA GLN A 11 -21.30 -8.75 17.41
C GLN A 11 -21.30 -7.30 17.86
N PHE A 12 -20.24 -6.55 17.52
CA PHE A 12 -20.13 -5.12 17.85
C PHE A 12 -21.14 -4.24 17.10
N LEU A 13 -21.59 -4.66 15.94
CA LEU A 13 -22.50 -3.86 15.09
C LEU A 13 -23.99 -4.05 15.40
N LYS A 14 -24.36 -4.92 16.34
CA LYS A 14 -25.76 -5.20 16.66
C LYS A 14 -26.34 -4.42 17.85
N ASN A 15 -25.54 -3.68 18.58
CA ASN A 15 -25.95 -3.01 19.81
C ASN A 15 -26.11 -1.49 19.71
N THR A 16 -26.20 -0.92 18.53
CA THR A 16 -26.65 0.45 18.33
C THR A 16 -28.15 0.48 18.10
N SER A 17 -28.91 0.34 19.17
CA SER A 17 -30.35 0.52 19.14
C SER A 17 -30.71 2.00 19.33
N LEU A 18 -31.45 2.47 18.37
CA LEU A 18 -32.50 3.46 18.37
C LEU A 18 -32.79 4.12 19.74
N SER A 19 -32.66 5.40 19.79
CA SER A 19 -33.45 6.25 20.69
C SER A 19 -34.23 7.30 19.89
N VAL A 20 -35.46 7.28 20.23
CA VAL A 20 -36.66 7.78 19.65
C VAL A 20 -36.74 9.32 19.66
N LEU A 21 -37.40 9.84 18.64
CA LEU A 21 -37.97 11.13 18.37
C LEU A 21 -38.53 11.88 19.59
N SER A 22 -38.26 13.19 19.63
CA SER A 22 -39.17 14.20 20.15
C SER A 22 -39.33 15.31 19.13
N VAL A 23 -40.52 15.39 18.58
CA VAL A 23 -40.96 16.47 17.70
C VAL A 23 -41.30 17.68 18.55
N ALA A 24 -40.59 18.77 18.40
CA ALA A 24 -41.03 20.11 18.82
C ALA A 24 -40.98 21.04 17.63
N ALA A 25 -42.15 21.42 17.17
CA ALA A 25 -42.34 22.40 16.10
C ALA A 25 -42.10 23.80 16.64
N PHE A 26 -41.12 24.51 16.07
CA PHE A 26 -41.03 25.96 16.13
C PHE A 26 -40.80 26.54 14.72
N PRO A 27 -41.54 27.57 14.34
CA PRO A 27 -41.31 28.25 13.09
C PRO A 27 -40.26 29.33 13.27
N THR A 28 -39.14 29.22 12.57
CA THR A 28 -38.17 30.32 12.53
C THR A 28 -37.43 30.39 11.22
N ILE A 29 -37.67 31.48 10.57
CA ILE A 29 -36.75 32.43 9.91
C ILE A 29 -35.56 31.81 9.20
N LEU A 30 -35.72 31.81 7.87
CA LEU A 30 -34.61 31.64 6.90
C LEU A 30 -33.58 32.76 7.11
N GLN A 31 -32.51 32.48 7.80
CA GLN A 31 -31.26 33.21 7.61
C GLN A 31 -30.28 32.32 6.89
N SER A 32 -30.15 32.60 5.61
CA SER A 32 -29.09 32.03 4.74
C SER A 32 -27.74 32.63 5.18
N THR A 33 -27.15 32.09 6.22
CA THR A 33 -25.72 32.30 6.43
C THR A 33 -24.97 31.31 5.56
N THR A 34 -24.57 31.74 4.37
CA THR A 34 -23.52 31.10 3.61
C THR A 34 -22.22 31.20 4.42
N SER A 35 -22.01 30.28 5.33
CA SER A 35 -20.70 30.07 5.90
C SER A 35 -19.81 29.59 4.74
N PRO A 36 -18.67 30.25 4.49
CA PRO A 36 -17.70 29.66 3.58
C PRO A 36 -17.29 28.34 4.20
N VAL A 37 -17.58 27.24 3.49
CA VAL A 37 -16.98 25.95 3.80
C VAL A 37 -15.49 26.18 3.65
N SER A 38 -14.83 26.43 4.77
CA SER A 38 -13.40 26.38 4.85
C SER A 38 -13.06 24.93 4.53
N LEU A 39 -12.74 24.66 3.27
CA LEU A 39 -12.00 23.47 2.91
C LEU A 39 -10.68 23.62 3.69
N SER A 40 -10.66 23.09 4.90
CA SER A 40 -9.41 22.74 5.52
C SER A 40 -8.74 21.81 4.51
N MET A 41 -7.76 22.34 3.77
CA MET A 41 -6.79 21.50 3.09
C MET A 41 -6.30 20.55 4.18
N GLN A 42 -6.86 19.35 4.19
CA GLN A 42 -6.23 18.27 4.89
C GLN A 42 -4.84 18.25 4.29
N LYS A 43 -3.86 18.68 5.09
CA LYS A 43 -2.46 18.50 4.83
C LYS A 43 -2.35 17.05 4.39
N SER A 44 -2.15 16.84 3.09
CA SER A 44 -1.90 15.51 2.56
C SER A 44 -0.79 14.96 3.44
N MET A 45 -1.11 13.93 4.20
CA MET A 45 -0.11 13.24 4.99
C MET A 45 0.99 12.91 4.02
N SER A 46 2.16 13.43 4.27
CA SER A 46 3.36 13.17 3.50
C SER A 46 3.45 11.64 3.42
N LEU A 47 3.29 11.09 2.21
CA LEU A 47 3.41 9.65 1.96
C LEU A 47 4.80 9.11 2.33
N CYS A 48 5.69 9.99 2.67
CA CYS A 48 7.07 9.74 3.02
C CYS A 48 7.32 10.11 4.49
N ASP A 49 6.73 9.40 5.40
CA ASP A 49 6.91 9.73 6.83
C ASP A 49 8.22 9.18 7.42
N GLN A 50 8.86 8.24 6.73
CA GLN A 50 10.17 7.71 7.12
C GLN A 50 10.91 7.15 5.90
N SER A 51 12.20 7.42 5.83
CA SER A 51 13.06 6.67 4.91
C SER A 51 13.05 5.19 5.31
N THR A 52 13.00 4.32 4.32
CA THR A 52 13.25 2.90 4.56
C THR A 52 14.73 2.75 4.92
N GLU A 53 15.02 2.54 6.21
CA GLU A 53 16.35 2.17 6.62
C GLU A 53 16.56 0.67 6.40
N ASP A 54 17.72 0.30 5.88
CA ASP A 54 18.15 -1.09 5.78
C ASP A 54 18.60 -1.59 7.17
N ALA A 55 17.65 -1.69 8.10
CA ALA A 55 17.94 -2.08 9.48
C ALA A 55 18.41 -3.54 9.60
N TYR A 56 18.14 -4.37 8.58
CA TYR A 56 18.41 -5.81 8.62
C TYR A 56 19.23 -6.32 7.43
N GLY A 57 19.75 -5.43 6.60
CA GLY A 57 20.35 -5.79 5.33
C GLY A 57 19.32 -6.36 4.35
N GLN A 58 19.79 -6.94 3.27
CA GLN A 58 18.94 -7.51 2.23
C GLN A 58 18.26 -8.84 2.65
N GLY A 59 18.56 -9.33 3.85
CA GLY A 59 18.01 -10.55 4.40
C GLY A 59 18.62 -11.84 3.79
N PRO A 60 18.20 -13.02 4.30
CA PRO A 60 18.81 -14.29 3.93
C PRO A 60 18.41 -14.80 2.53
N PHE A 61 17.43 -14.19 1.91
CA PHE A 61 16.89 -14.62 0.60
C PHE A 61 17.33 -13.72 -0.55
N TYR A 62 18.16 -12.72 -0.31
CA TYR A 62 18.71 -11.90 -1.37
C TYR A 62 19.69 -12.70 -2.24
N THR A 63 19.58 -12.54 -3.55
CA THR A 63 20.52 -13.09 -4.52
C THR A 63 20.99 -11.98 -5.44
N ALA A 64 22.28 -11.70 -5.42
CA ALA A 64 22.87 -10.64 -6.23
C ALA A 64 22.80 -10.95 -7.74
N ASN A 65 22.91 -9.88 -8.55
CA ASN A 65 22.98 -9.94 -10.00
C ASN A 65 21.70 -10.45 -10.68
N ALA A 66 20.53 -10.22 -10.10
CA ALA A 66 19.27 -10.48 -10.78
C ALA A 66 19.21 -9.74 -12.12
N PRO A 67 18.67 -10.37 -13.20
CA PRO A 67 18.58 -9.74 -14.52
C PRO A 67 17.52 -8.62 -14.53
N PHE A 68 17.63 -7.71 -15.50
CA PHE A 68 16.55 -6.79 -15.80
C PHE A 68 15.34 -7.54 -16.36
N ILE A 69 14.17 -7.26 -15.82
CA ILE A 69 12.92 -7.86 -16.27
C ILE A 69 12.52 -7.29 -17.64
N GLN A 70 11.85 -8.13 -18.43
CA GLN A 70 11.36 -7.75 -19.74
C GLN A 70 9.88 -7.42 -19.67
N ASN A 71 9.45 -6.38 -20.41
CA ASN A 71 8.04 -5.99 -20.50
C ASN A 71 7.35 -5.74 -19.12
N ASN A 72 8.13 -5.32 -18.12
CA ASN A 72 7.66 -5.14 -16.74
C ASN A 72 7.07 -6.41 -16.12
N GLN A 73 7.50 -7.58 -16.53
CA GLN A 73 6.99 -8.87 -16.10
C GLN A 73 8.05 -9.61 -15.28
N LEU A 74 7.82 -9.73 -13.99
CA LEU A 74 8.73 -10.43 -13.07
C LEU A 74 8.43 -11.93 -13.04
N ALA A 75 7.15 -12.29 -12.90
CA ALA A 75 6.74 -13.70 -12.88
C ALA A 75 6.64 -14.28 -14.29
N ASP A 76 7.11 -15.51 -14.48
CA ASP A 76 6.87 -16.27 -15.72
C ASP A 76 5.36 -16.47 -15.96
N ILE A 77 4.97 -16.64 -17.23
CA ILE A 77 3.56 -16.85 -17.61
C ILE A 77 2.96 -18.10 -16.95
N ASN A 78 3.79 -19.09 -16.63
CA ASN A 78 3.39 -20.34 -16.01
C ASN A 78 3.55 -20.31 -14.47
N GLU A 79 4.00 -19.21 -13.89
CA GLU A 79 4.14 -19.11 -12.44
C GLU A 79 2.76 -19.25 -11.78
N VAL A 80 2.68 -20.11 -10.77
CA VAL A 80 1.46 -20.39 -10.05
C VAL A 80 1.19 -19.28 -9.02
N GLY A 81 -0.07 -18.92 -8.86
CA GLY A 81 -0.48 -17.92 -7.87
C GLY A 81 -1.41 -16.88 -8.43
N THR A 82 -1.66 -15.85 -7.65
CA THR A 82 -2.48 -14.69 -8.04
C THR A 82 -1.58 -13.60 -8.60
N ARG A 83 -1.85 -13.17 -9.83
CA ARG A 83 -1.13 -12.05 -10.45
C ARG A 83 -1.40 -10.76 -9.71
N ILE A 84 -0.34 -10.01 -9.46
CA ILE A 84 -0.39 -8.70 -8.82
C ILE A 84 0.35 -7.68 -9.68
N ILE A 85 -0.14 -6.45 -9.66
CA ILE A 85 0.55 -5.31 -10.28
C ILE A 85 1.04 -4.42 -9.15
N ILE A 86 2.34 -4.14 -9.16
CA ILE A 86 2.98 -3.28 -8.18
C ILE A 86 3.49 -2.04 -8.90
N SER A 87 3.16 -0.89 -8.38
CA SER A 87 3.61 0.39 -8.93
C SER A 87 3.94 1.38 -7.82
N GLY A 88 4.81 2.31 -8.11
CA GLY A 88 5.20 3.35 -7.16
C GLY A 88 6.07 4.42 -7.81
N GLN A 89 6.51 5.33 -6.97
CA GLN A 89 7.39 6.42 -7.37
C GLN A 89 8.50 6.58 -6.33
N VAL A 90 9.72 6.76 -6.79
CA VAL A 90 10.89 6.91 -5.94
C VAL A 90 11.16 8.39 -5.67
N TYR A 91 11.34 8.71 -4.41
CA TYR A 91 11.63 10.04 -3.91
C TYR A 91 12.96 10.06 -3.14
N ASN A 92 13.53 11.25 -3.00
CA ASN A 92 14.62 11.46 -2.06
C ASN A 92 14.13 11.28 -0.61
N ILE A 93 15.06 11.19 0.34
CA ILE A 93 14.77 10.97 1.76
C ILE A 93 13.85 12.05 2.37
N GLU A 94 13.87 13.24 1.82
CA GLU A 94 13.04 14.37 2.26
C GLU A 94 11.67 14.40 1.57
N CYS A 95 11.42 13.46 0.65
CA CYS A 95 10.20 13.36 -0.15
C CYS A 95 9.85 14.63 -0.93
N SER A 96 10.83 15.45 -1.19
CA SER A 96 10.67 16.72 -1.90
C SER A 96 10.88 16.60 -3.40
N GLU A 97 11.65 15.59 -3.83
CA GLU A 97 12.02 15.41 -5.23
C GLU A 97 11.95 13.94 -5.65
N VAL A 98 11.46 13.70 -6.86
CA VAL A 98 11.49 12.35 -7.46
C VAL A 98 12.91 12.02 -7.92
N ILE A 99 13.31 10.76 -7.79
CA ILE A 99 14.60 10.26 -8.27
C ILE A 99 14.37 9.46 -9.56
N PRO A 100 14.71 10.00 -10.71
CA PRO A 100 14.60 9.31 -11.98
C PRO A 100 15.70 8.27 -12.17
N ASN A 101 15.46 7.33 -13.08
CA ASN A 101 16.43 6.33 -13.50
C ASN A 101 17.03 5.51 -12.34
N THR A 102 16.24 5.33 -11.28
CA THR A 102 16.63 4.51 -10.12
C THR A 102 16.49 3.04 -10.46
N GLU A 103 17.52 2.26 -10.20
CA GLU A 103 17.44 0.80 -10.26
C GLU A 103 16.75 0.28 -9.00
N ILE A 104 15.73 -0.56 -9.20
CA ILE A 104 15.01 -1.25 -8.14
C ILE A 104 15.27 -2.73 -8.29
N ASP A 105 15.81 -3.35 -7.26
CA ASP A 105 16.03 -4.78 -7.17
C ASP A 105 14.82 -5.42 -6.45
N ILE A 106 14.25 -6.44 -7.05
CA ILE A 106 12.97 -7.03 -6.63
C ILE A 106 13.18 -8.52 -6.36
N TRP A 107 12.72 -8.99 -5.21
CA TRP A 107 12.61 -10.42 -4.93
C TRP A 107 11.47 -10.69 -3.96
N HIS A 108 10.76 -11.77 -4.17
CA HIS A 108 9.72 -12.21 -3.26
C HIS A 108 9.50 -13.73 -3.34
N ALA A 109 8.75 -14.23 -2.36
CA ALA A 109 8.37 -15.64 -2.30
C ALA A 109 7.28 -15.96 -3.36
N ASN A 110 7.22 -17.22 -3.79
CA ASN A 110 6.11 -17.74 -4.58
C ASN A 110 4.83 -17.89 -3.73
N ASP A 111 3.75 -18.38 -4.32
CA ASP A 111 2.45 -18.61 -3.67
C ASP A 111 2.50 -19.56 -2.47
N SER A 112 3.49 -20.45 -2.43
CA SER A 112 3.73 -21.41 -1.34
C SER A 112 4.68 -20.85 -0.27
N GLY A 113 5.15 -19.63 -0.39
CA GLY A 113 6.08 -18.98 0.54
C GLY A 113 7.56 -19.35 0.32
N GLY A 114 7.89 -20.06 -0.76
CA GLY A 114 9.25 -20.45 -1.09
C GLY A 114 10.00 -19.39 -1.90
N TYR A 115 11.31 -19.29 -1.68
CA TYR A 115 12.20 -18.44 -2.48
C TYR A 115 13.07 -19.29 -3.38
N ASP A 116 13.29 -18.84 -4.62
CA ASP A 116 14.32 -19.41 -5.47
C ASP A 116 15.70 -18.89 -5.03
N ASN A 117 16.47 -19.75 -4.38
CA ASN A 117 17.82 -19.42 -3.91
C ASN A 117 18.93 -19.93 -4.84
N THR A 118 18.57 -20.50 -5.98
CA THR A 118 19.51 -21.07 -6.95
C THR A 118 19.47 -20.39 -8.32
N GLY A 119 18.36 -19.75 -8.62
CA GLY A 119 18.12 -19.02 -9.86
C GLY A 119 17.54 -17.64 -9.60
N TYR A 120 16.78 -17.14 -10.56
CA TYR A 120 16.17 -15.81 -10.52
C TYR A 120 14.65 -15.85 -10.74
N ASN A 121 13.98 -16.94 -10.37
CA ASN A 121 12.53 -16.96 -10.38
C ASN A 121 11.98 -15.97 -9.36
N LEU A 122 11.04 -15.10 -9.76
CA LEU A 122 10.48 -14.01 -8.95
C LEU A 122 11.55 -13.05 -8.41
N ARG A 123 12.64 -12.88 -9.19
CA ARG A 123 13.74 -11.95 -8.91
C ARG A 123 14.07 -11.17 -10.16
N GLY A 124 14.32 -9.90 -10.03
CA GLY A 124 14.69 -9.09 -11.19
C GLY A 124 14.92 -7.64 -10.84
N LYS A 125 15.35 -6.88 -11.81
CA LYS A 125 15.60 -5.46 -11.72
C LYS A 125 14.71 -4.68 -12.67
N ILE A 126 14.33 -3.48 -12.28
CA ILE A 126 13.61 -2.52 -13.11
C ILE A 126 14.23 -1.14 -12.90
N THR A 127 14.15 -0.30 -13.91
CA THR A 127 14.58 1.10 -13.81
C THR A 127 13.38 2.02 -13.84
N THR A 128 13.31 2.98 -12.93
CA THR A 128 12.27 4.01 -12.94
C THR A 128 12.39 4.89 -14.18
N ASN A 129 11.27 5.45 -14.62
CA ASN A 129 11.26 6.41 -15.73
C ASN A 129 11.79 7.80 -15.29
N SER A 130 11.75 8.78 -16.20
CA SER A 130 12.19 10.15 -15.95
C SER A 130 11.40 10.89 -14.86
N GLN A 131 10.28 10.35 -14.44
CA GLN A 131 9.45 10.86 -13.34
C GLN A 131 9.62 10.03 -12.06
N GLY A 132 10.62 9.15 -11.99
CA GLY A 132 10.85 8.28 -10.84
C GLY A 132 9.81 7.16 -10.69
N PHE A 133 8.90 6.97 -11.66
CA PHE A 133 7.81 6.00 -11.57
C PHE A 133 8.22 4.63 -12.08
N TYR A 134 7.70 3.59 -11.42
CA TYR A 134 7.86 2.20 -11.83
C TYR A 134 6.54 1.44 -11.76
N VAL A 135 6.45 0.39 -12.54
CA VAL A 135 5.36 -0.58 -12.51
C VAL A 135 5.87 -1.93 -12.98
N PHE A 136 5.45 -3.00 -12.32
CA PHE A 136 5.70 -4.36 -12.77
C PHE A 136 4.56 -5.30 -12.36
N GLU A 137 4.47 -6.42 -13.07
CA GLU A 137 3.54 -7.52 -12.78
C GLU A 137 4.32 -8.72 -12.24
N SER A 138 3.74 -9.38 -11.26
CA SER A 138 4.26 -10.63 -10.71
C SER A 138 3.16 -11.63 -10.40
#